data_e0b653e836aed61a191713799748b630
#
_entry.id   e0b653e836aed61a191713799748b630
#
_cell.length_a   1.000
_cell.length_b   1.000
_cell.length_c   1.000
_cell.angle_alpha   90.00
_cell.angle_beta   90.00
_cell.angle_gamma   90.00
#
_symmetry.space_group_name_H-M   'P 1'
#
loop_
_entity.id
_entity.type
_entity.pdbx_description
1 polymer ?
#
loop_
_entity_poly.entity_id
_entity_poly.type
_entity_poly.pdbx_seq_one_letter_code
_entity_poly.pdbx_strand_id
1 'polypeptide(L)'
;VILEEKQEVFVGYDQTEAETYITRYRKIENKDGEFYQIVLSKSPFYPEGGGQIGDKGILIPSYTEGFDISNPSVFGITDCADIVEVLETRKENNLIVSLIKDLPKDAGAVFYAKVNTADRKNTQANHSVTHLLHEALREVLGTHVEQKGSFVGPDYLRFDFSHFSKMSEEELKEVEKKVNAKIKENIALQEFRNIPIAEAMEKGAMALFGEKYGDSVRMIQFGSSKELCGGT
;
A
#
# COMPACT_ATOMS: atom_id res chain seq x y z
N VAL A 1 -18.39 17.04 -7.12
CA VAL A 1 -19.28 16.49 -8.17
C VAL A 1 -19.39 14.98 -7.96
N ILE A 2 -20.60 14.45 -7.93
CA ILE A 2 -20.90 13.02 -7.93
C ILE A 2 -21.36 12.69 -9.35
N LEU A 3 -20.72 11.71 -9.98
CA LEU A 3 -21.07 11.23 -11.32
C LEU A 3 -21.96 9.99 -11.23
N GLU A 4 -21.65 9.09 -10.28
CA GLU A 4 -22.42 7.88 -10.03
C GLU A 4 -22.36 7.50 -8.54
N GLU A 5 -23.51 7.07 -7.97
CA GLU A 5 -23.56 6.52 -6.61
C GLU A 5 -23.50 5.00 -6.68
N LYS A 6 -22.28 4.45 -6.65
CA LYS A 6 -22.02 3.00 -6.56
C LYS A 6 -21.06 2.70 -5.44
N GLN A 7 -21.09 1.46 -4.97
CA GLN A 7 -20.13 0.94 -4.02
C GLN A 7 -18.77 0.85 -4.70
N GLU A 8 -17.76 1.43 -4.06
CA GLU A 8 -16.38 1.43 -4.50
C GLU A 8 -15.70 0.15 -4.00
N VAL A 9 -14.89 -0.46 -4.85
CA VAL A 9 -14.24 -1.74 -4.56
C VAL A 9 -12.72 -1.59 -4.67
N PHE A 10 -12.02 -1.99 -3.60
CA PHE A 10 -10.58 -2.14 -3.63
C PHE A 10 -10.20 -3.54 -4.14
N VAL A 11 -9.37 -3.59 -5.18
CA VAL A 11 -8.87 -4.85 -5.77
C VAL A 11 -7.35 -4.99 -5.72
N GLY A 12 -6.68 -4.02 -5.11
CA GLY A 12 -5.22 -3.86 -5.16
C GLY A 12 -4.41 -4.90 -4.39
N TYR A 13 -5.03 -5.82 -3.64
CA TYR A 13 -4.34 -6.99 -3.11
C TYR A 13 -4.05 -8.05 -4.17
N ASP A 14 -4.94 -8.17 -5.17
CA ASP A 14 -4.88 -9.24 -6.16
C ASP A 14 -4.55 -8.73 -7.57
N GLN A 15 -4.83 -7.45 -7.83
CA GLN A 15 -4.71 -6.84 -9.15
C GLN A 15 -3.94 -5.52 -9.08
N THR A 16 -3.02 -5.32 -10.00
CA THR A 16 -2.33 -4.05 -10.23
C THR A 16 -2.92 -3.25 -11.37
N GLU A 17 -3.94 -3.79 -12.04
CA GLU A 17 -4.66 -3.19 -13.16
C GLU A 17 -6.16 -3.46 -13.02
N ALA A 18 -7.00 -2.51 -13.41
CA ALA A 18 -8.45 -2.68 -13.40
C ALA A 18 -9.13 -1.75 -14.41
N GLU A 19 -10.18 -2.25 -15.07
CA GLU A 19 -11.14 -1.39 -15.74
C GLU A 19 -12.00 -0.67 -14.69
N THR A 20 -12.17 0.63 -14.83
CA THR A 20 -12.81 1.49 -13.84
C THR A 20 -13.39 2.74 -14.47
N TYR A 21 -14.16 3.51 -13.70
CA TYR A 21 -14.60 4.87 -14.03
C TYR A 21 -14.57 5.74 -12.78
N ILE A 22 -14.55 7.07 -12.98
CA ILE A 22 -14.59 8.04 -11.87
C ILE A 22 -16.04 8.14 -11.38
N THR A 23 -16.27 7.80 -10.10
CA THR A 23 -17.61 7.92 -9.47
C THR A 23 -17.87 9.32 -8.96
N ARG A 24 -16.84 9.98 -8.46
CA ARG A 24 -16.90 11.36 -7.97
C ARG A 24 -15.56 12.05 -8.02
N TYR A 25 -15.58 13.38 -8.03
CA TYR A 25 -14.37 14.18 -7.94
C TYR A 25 -14.63 15.51 -7.24
N ARG A 26 -13.56 16.11 -6.71
CA ARG A 26 -13.55 17.50 -6.25
C ARG A 26 -12.24 18.17 -6.59
N LYS A 27 -12.30 19.48 -6.88
CA LYS A 27 -11.13 20.33 -7.03
C LYS A 27 -10.61 20.71 -5.65
N ILE A 28 -9.32 20.69 -5.49
CA ILE A 28 -8.62 21.18 -4.29
C ILE A 28 -7.49 22.12 -4.73
N GLU A 29 -7.11 23.01 -3.82
CA GLU A 29 -5.97 23.90 -4.00
C GLU A 29 -5.04 23.78 -2.78
N ASN A 30 -3.77 23.69 -3.02
CA ASN A 30 -2.73 23.69 -1.99
C ASN A 30 -1.58 24.59 -2.42
N LYS A 31 -0.48 24.63 -1.64
CA LYS A 31 0.72 25.42 -1.93
C LYS A 31 1.39 25.09 -3.26
N ASP A 32 1.18 23.90 -3.80
CA ASP A 32 1.77 23.41 -5.04
C ASP A 32 0.83 23.61 -6.25
N GLY A 33 -0.35 24.21 -6.03
CA GLY A 33 -1.31 24.59 -7.04
C GLY A 33 -2.66 23.87 -6.95
N GLU A 34 -3.38 23.84 -8.07
CA GLU A 34 -4.68 23.19 -8.21
C GLU A 34 -4.51 21.72 -8.56
N PHE A 35 -5.35 20.88 -7.96
CA PHE A 35 -5.40 19.42 -8.16
C PHE A 35 -6.86 18.95 -8.13
N TYR A 36 -7.05 17.70 -8.50
CA TYR A 36 -8.33 17.02 -8.33
C TYR A 36 -8.15 15.76 -7.50
N GLN A 37 -9.08 15.56 -6.60
CA GLN A 37 -9.28 14.30 -5.90
C GLN A 37 -10.40 13.54 -6.59
N ILE A 38 -10.13 12.31 -6.97
CA ILE A 38 -11.07 11.43 -7.65
C ILE A 38 -11.28 10.15 -6.85
N VAL A 39 -12.43 9.53 -7.02
CA VAL A 39 -12.76 8.23 -6.47
C VAL A 39 -13.15 7.31 -7.63
N LEU A 40 -12.56 6.12 -7.67
CA LEU A 40 -12.77 5.13 -8.72
C LEU A 40 -13.79 4.08 -8.28
N SER A 41 -14.62 3.60 -9.21
CA SER A 41 -15.56 2.50 -8.95
C SER A 41 -14.87 1.22 -8.54
N LYS A 42 -13.70 0.95 -9.13
CA LYS A 42 -12.82 -0.15 -8.79
C LYS A 42 -11.38 0.38 -8.76
N SER A 43 -10.72 0.31 -7.60
CA SER A 43 -9.37 0.84 -7.44
C SER A 43 -8.35 -0.28 -7.24
N PRO A 44 -7.33 -0.39 -8.12
CA PRO A 44 -6.16 -1.22 -7.88
C PRO A 44 -5.11 -0.51 -7.01
N PHE A 45 -5.26 0.82 -6.80
CA PHE A 45 -4.31 1.63 -6.04
C PHE A 45 -4.52 1.43 -4.54
N TYR A 46 -3.46 0.98 -3.86
CA TYR A 46 -3.44 0.90 -2.40
C TYR A 46 -3.47 2.31 -1.80
N PRO A 47 -4.40 2.61 -0.91
CA PRO A 47 -4.40 3.90 -0.20
C PRO A 47 -3.36 3.87 0.93
N GLU A 48 -2.67 4.99 1.14
CA GLU A 48 -1.75 5.15 2.28
C GLU A 48 -2.37 4.67 3.58
N GLY A 49 -1.65 3.82 4.30
CA GLY A 49 -2.11 3.28 5.59
C GLY A 49 -1.11 2.32 6.22
N GLY A 50 -1.13 2.20 7.56
CA GLY A 50 -0.24 1.30 8.28
C GLY A 50 1.26 1.57 8.06
N GLY A 51 1.63 2.83 7.78
CA GLY A 51 2.99 3.23 7.44
C GLY A 51 3.40 3.01 5.99
N GLN A 52 2.62 2.26 5.21
CA GLN A 52 2.87 2.09 3.78
C GLN A 52 2.32 3.29 3.00
N ILE A 53 3.13 3.83 2.08
CA ILE A 53 2.69 4.90 1.17
C ILE A 53 1.60 4.42 0.22
N GLY A 54 0.77 5.36 -0.23
CA GLY A 54 -0.22 5.11 -1.27
C GLY A 54 0.43 4.90 -2.64
N ASP A 55 -0.22 4.09 -3.46
CA ASP A 55 0.25 3.84 -4.82
C ASP A 55 0.12 5.06 -5.72
N LYS A 56 1.01 5.06 -6.69
CA LYS A 56 0.98 5.92 -7.87
C LYS A 56 0.72 5.09 -9.11
N GLY A 57 0.36 5.75 -10.20
CA GLY A 57 0.21 5.07 -11.47
C GLY A 57 -0.49 5.96 -12.50
N ILE A 58 -1.28 5.35 -13.36
CA ILE A 58 -1.94 6.06 -14.46
C ILE A 58 -3.37 5.57 -14.67
N LEU A 59 -4.19 6.45 -15.25
CA LEU A 59 -5.50 6.13 -15.83
C LEU A 59 -5.42 6.37 -17.33
N ILE A 60 -5.80 5.39 -18.11
CA ILE A 60 -5.79 5.40 -19.56
C ILE A 60 -7.24 5.35 -20.02
N PRO A 61 -7.76 6.37 -20.71
CA PRO A 61 -9.11 6.32 -21.25
C PRO A 61 -9.28 5.20 -22.26
N SER A 62 -10.40 4.49 -22.22
CA SER A 62 -10.68 3.36 -23.12
C SER A 62 -10.80 3.75 -24.61
N TYR A 63 -11.02 5.04 -24.89
CA TYR A 63 -11.07 5.57 -26.25
C TYR A 63 -9.69 5.91 -26.84
N THR A 64 -8.60 5.68 -26.10
CA THR A 64 -7.24 5.95 -26.59
C THR A 64 -6.86 4.90 -27.63
N GLU A 65 -6.90 5.25 -28.91
CA GLU A 65 -6.59 4.36 -30.02
C GLU A 65 -5.09 3.94 -30.04
N GLY A 66 -4.86 2.68 -30.39
CA GLY A 66 -3.49 2.15 -30.55
C GLY A 66 -2.71 1.89 -29.25
N PHE A 67 -3.41 1.95 -28.13
CA PHE A 67 -2.81 1.72 -26.82
C PHE A 67 -2.76 0.23 -26.49
N ASP A 68 -1.54 -0.33 -26.39
CA ASP A 68 -1.32 -1.70 -25.91
C ASP A 68 -1.13 -1.72 -24.40
N ILE A 69 -2.19 -2.12 -23.67
CA ILE A 69 -2.20 -2.22 -22.19
C ILE A 69 -1.11 -3.17 -21.67
N SER A 70 -0.70 -4.15 -22.50
CA SER A 70 0.29 -5.14 -22.09
C SER A 70 1.72 -4.62 -22.10
N ASN A 71 1.95 -3.41 -22.66
CA ASN A 71 3.29 -2.84 -22.75
C ASN A 71 3.70 -2.14 -21.45
N PRO A 72 4.70 -2.66 -20.71
CA PRO A 72 5.15 -2.05 -19.44
C PRO A 72 5.83 -0.68 -19.59
N SER A 73 6.24 -0.29 -20.83
CA SER A 73 6.91 1.00 -21.08
C SER A 73 5.97 2.20 -21.13
N VAL A 74 4.69 2.03 -20.80
CA VAL A 74 3.68 3.11 -20.72
C VAL A 74 3.99 4.15 -19.64
N PHE A 75 4.72 3.76 -18.61
CA PHE A 75 5.23 4.73 -17.62
C PHE A 75 6.34 5.57 -18.26
N GLY A 76 6.02 6.84 -18.55
CA GLY A 76 6.93 7.79 -19.21
C GLY A 76 6.56 8.19 -20.63
N ILE A 77 5.45 7.68 -21.19
CA ILE A 77 4.91 8.21 -22.44
C ILE A 77 4.11 9.48 -22.12
N THR A 78 4.79 10.62 -22.19
CA THR A 78 4.17 11.96 -21.99
C THR A 78 3.42 12.46 -23.24
N ASP A 79 3.49 11.77 -24.35
CA ASP A 79 2.95 12.24 -25.62
C ASP A 79 1.50 11.77 -25.91
N CYS A 80 0.90 10.93 -25.07
CA CYS A 80 -0.53 10.65 -25.13
C CYS A 80 -1.29 11.66 -24.28
N ALA A 81 -1.82 12.69 -24.92
CA ALA A 81 -2.48 13.85 -24.30
C ALA A 81 -3.66 13.55 -23.35
N ASP A 82 -4.07 12.29 -23.26
CA ASP A 82 -5.25 11.88 -22.51
C ASP A 82 -4.94 10.92 -21.32
N ILE A 83 -3.66 10.52 -21.11
CA ILE A 83 -3.27 9.72 -19.94
C ILE A 83 -3.24 10.62 -18.72
N VAL A 84 -3.91 10.18 -17.65
CA VAL A 84 -3.98 10.90 -16.38
C VAL A 84 -3.05 10.23 -15.36
N GLU A 85 -2.09 10.98 -14.83
CA GLU A 85 -1.19 10.48 -13.78
C GLU A 85 -1.89 10.50 -12.42
N VAL A 86 -1.83 9.38 -11.70
CA VAL A 86 -2.21 9.26 -10.29
C VAL A 86 -0.97 9.53 -9.44
N LEU A 87 -0.95 10.70 -8.81
CA LEU A 87 0.19 11.22 -8.06
C LEU A 87 0.30 10.62 -6.65
N GLU A 88 -0.85 10.28 -6.07
CA GLU A 88 -0.96 9.78 -4.71
C GLU A 88 -2.32 9.10 -4.51
N THR A 89 -2.39 8.15 -3.58
CA THR A 89 -3.65 7.52 -3.17
C THR A 89 -3.75 7.46 -1.65
N ARG A 90 -4.87 7.96 -1.11
CA ARG A 90 -5.14 8.06 0.34
C ARG A 90 -6.51 7.49 0.67
N LYS A 91 -6.72 7.22 1.96
CA LYS A 91 -8.04 6.89 2.49
C LYS A 91 -8.64 8.11 3.20
N GLU A 92 -9.78 8.61 2.72
CA GLU A 92 -10.54 9.68 3.35
C GLU A 92 -12.00 9.25 3.54
N ASN A 93 -12.52 9.34 4.77
CA ASN A 93 -13.92 8.97 5.08
C ASN A 93 -14.35 7.59 4.53
N ASN A 94 -13.48 6.60 4.66
CA ASN A 94 -13.62 5.24 4.12
C ASN A 94 -13.61 5.13 2.58
N LEU A 95 -13.33 6.20 1.85
CA LEU A 95 -13.16 6.21 0.41
C LEU A 95 -11.68 6.11 0.04
N ILE A 96 -11.38 5.43 -1.06
CA ILE A 96 -10.06 5.46 -1.67
C ILE A 96 -10.02 6.65 -2.63
N VAL A 97 -9.22 7.64 -2.28
CA VAL A 97 -9.10 8.91 -2.99
C VAL A 97 -7.76 8.99 -3.69
N SER A 98 -7.78 9.11 -5.00
CA SER A 98 -6.56 9.33 -5.81
C SER A 98 -6.42 10.80 -6.19
N LEU A 99 -5.20 11.32 -6.09
CA LEU A 99 -4.84 12.69 -6.46
C LEU A 99 -4.34 12.72 -7.91
N ILE A 100 -4.90 13.61 -8.71
CA ILE A 100 -4.49 13.86 -10.09
C ILE A 100 -4.29 15.36 -10.33
N LYS A 101 -3.46 15.73 -11.32
CA LYS A 101 -3.21 17.14 -11.62
C LYS A 101 -4.40 17.78 -12.32
N ASP A 102 -4.85 17.16 -13.39
CA ASP A 102 -5.94 17.67 -14.25
C ASP A 102 -6.99 16.59 -14.45
N LEU A 103 -8.25 17.02 -14.58
CA LEU A 103 -9.32 16.10 -14.97
C LEU A 103 -9.15 15.65 -16.43
N PRO A 104 -9.45 14.37 -16.73
CA PRO A 104 -9.54 13.93 -18.11
C PRO A 104 -10.61 14.74 -18.89
N LYS A 105 -10.48 14.82 -20.22
CA LYS A 105 -11.44 15.53 -21.08
C LYS A 105 -12.87 15.03 -20.90
N ASP A 106 -13.02 13.72 -20.72
CA ASP A 106 -14.29 13.08 -20.37
C ASP A 106 -14.11 12.33 -19.03
N ALA A 107 -14.53 12.96 -17.95
CA ALA A 107 -14.50 12.36 -16.62
C ALA A 107 -15.51 11.21 -16.45
N GLY A 108 -16.49 11.07 -17.33
CA GLY A 108 -17.47 9.99 -17.35
C GLY A 108 -17.02 8.75 -18.15
N ALA A 109 -15.86 8.82 -18.80
CA ALA A 109 -15.34 7.70 -19.58
C ALA A 109 -14.97 6.49 -18.71
N VAL A 110 -14.84 5.35 -19.37
CA VAL A 110 -14.19 4.16 -18.81
C VAL A 110 -12.67 4.32 -18.94
N PHE A 111 -11.95 3.93 -17.91
CA PHE A 111 -10.49 3.98 -17.83
C PHE A 111 -9.92 2.60 -17.52
N TYR A 112 -8.69 2.37 -17.96
CA TYR A 112 -7.82 1.33 -17.45
C TYR A 112 -6.88 1.95 -16.43
N ALA A 113 -7.09 1.62 -15.15
CA ALA A 113 -6.23 2.02 -14.05
C ALA A 113 -5.03 1.06 -13.96
N LYS A 114 -3.83 1.60 -13.91
CA LYS A 114 -2.59 0.81 -13.85
C LYS A 114 -1.65 1.37 -12.77
N VAL A 115 -1.34 0.53 -11.78
CA VAL A 115 -0.39 0.85 -10.69
C VAL A 115 1.04 0.86 -11.24
N ASN A 116 1.90 1.75 -10.72
CA ASN A 116 3.34 1.63 -10.92
C ASN A 116 3.85 0.35 -10.25
N THR A 117 3.97 -0.71 -11.04
CA THR A 117 4.30 -2.05 -10.54
C THR A 117 5.73 -2.17 -10.02
N ALA A 118 6.66 -1.33 -10.49
CA ALA A 118 8.02 -1.29 -9.99
C ALA A 118 8.06 -0.77 -8.55
N ASP A 119 7.43 0.39 -8.31
CA ASP A 119 7.32 0.97 -6.97
C ASP A 119 6.53 0.04 -6.03
N ARG A 120 5.42 -0.55 -6.50
CA ARG A 120 4.61 -1.51 -5.73
C ARG A 120 5.45 -2.71 -5.28
N LYS A 121 6.22 -3.34 -6.17
CA LYS A 121 7.08 -4.47 -5.83
C LYS A 121 8.13 -4.12 -4.79
N ASN A 122 8.79 -2.98 -4.96
CA ASN A 122 9.79 -2.52 -4.01
C ASN A 122 9.16 -2.22 -2.64
N THR A 123 8.00 -1.56 -2.63
CA THR A 123 7.24 -1.27 -1.41
C THR A 123 6.81 -2.56 -0.70
N GLN A 124 6.32 -3.57 -1.43
CA GLN A 124 5.97 -4.89 -0.89
C GLN A 124 7.18 -5.60 -0.28
N ALA A 125 8.35 -5.54 -0.94
CA ALA A 125 9.58 -6.10 -0.40
C ALA A 125 9.99 -5.41 0.91
N ASN A 126 9.97 -4.07 0.94
CA ASN A 126 10.26 -3.30 2.14
C ASN A 126 9.22 -3.54 3.25
N HIS A 127 7.95 -3.73 2.91
CA HIS A 127 6.91 -4.06 3.90
C HIS A 127 7.14 -5.44 4.51
N SER A 128 7.45 -6.44 3.68
CA SER A 128 7.80 -7.78 4.18
C SER A 128 9.00 -7.73 5.13
N VAL A 129 10.04 -6.96 4.76
CA VAL A 129 11.22 -6.76 5.62
C VAL A 129 10.85 -6.06 6.93
N THR A 130 9.86 -5.17 6.93
CA THR A 130 9.38 -4.51 8.17
C THR A 130 8.92 -5.54 9.20
N HIS A 131 8.17 -6.57 8.79
CA HIS A 131 7.72 -7.66 9.66
C HIS A 131 8.88 -8.53 10.15
N LEU A 132 9.82 -8.88 9.27
CA LEU A 132 11.02 -9.64 9.65
C LEU A 132 11.91 -8.84 10.60
N LEU A 133 12.02 -7.54 10.41
CA LEU A 133 12.78 -6.64 11.29
C LEU A 133 12.14 -6.56 12.67
N HIS A 134 10.82 -6.45 12.76
CA HIS A 134 10.11 -6.42 14.05
C HIS A 134 10.34 -7.71 14.82
N GLU A 135 10.24 -8.87 14.17
CA GLU A 135 10.55 -10.17 14.81
C GLU A 135 12.00 -10.23 15.29
N ALA A 136 12.98 -9.87 14.43
CA ALA A 136 14.40 -9.90 14.77
C ALA A 136 14.74 -8.96 15.94
N LEU A 137 14.17 -7.76 15.97
CA LEU A 137 14.33 -6.82 17.10
C LEU A 137 13.80 -7.40 18.40
N ARG A 138 12.64 -8.05 18.39
CA ARG A 138 12.08 -8.71 19.57
C ARG A 138 12.90 -9.90 20.04
N GLU A 139 13.48 -10.66 19.12
CA GLU A 139 14.38 -11.77 19.44
C GLU A 139 15.70 -11.31 20.08
N VAL A 140 16.28 -10.20 19.61
CA VAL A 140 17.58 -9.70 20.07
C VAL A 140 17.45 -8.83 21.31
N LEU A 141 16.48 -7.92 21.34
CA LEU A 141 16.34 -6.91 22.38
C LEU A 141 15.32 -7.28 23.45
N GLY A 142 14.41 -8.20 23.14
CA GLY A 142 13.37 -8.67 24.05
C GLY A 142 11.94 -8.29 23.62
N THR A 143 10.98 -8.99 24.23
CA THR A 143 9.55 -8.91 23.88
C THR A 143 8.90 -7.57 24.20
N HIS A 144 9.58 -6.67 24.93
CA HIS A 144 9.11 -5.30 25.21
C HIS A 144 9.19 -4.37 24.00
N VAL A 145 9.89 -4.78 22.93
CA VAL A 145 9.95 -4.02 21.68
C VAL A 145 8.56 -3.97 21.05
N GLU A 146 8.06 -2.77 20.87
CA GLU A 146 6.78 -2.47 20.23
C GLU A 146 6.97 -1.43 19.15
N GLN A 147 6.32 -1.61 18.00
CA GLN A 147 6.29 -0.60 16.95
C GLN A 147 5.58 0.67 17.46
N LYS A 148 6.22 1.82 17.26
CA LYS A 148 5.66 3.14 17.58
C LYS A 148 5.34 3.95 16.32
N GLY A 149 5.95 3.58 15.21
CA GLY A 149 5.69 4.15 13.90
C GLY A 149 6.41 3.36 12.82
N SER A 150 6.02 3.57 11.58
CA SER A 150 6.71 3.02 10.42
C SER A 150 6.55 3.92 9.21
N PHE A 151 7.48 3.80 8.30
CA PHE A 151 7.36 4.29 6.93
C PHE A 151 7.82 3.20 5.99
N VAL A 152 7.02 2.90 4.96
CA VAL A 152 7.34 1.87 3.98
C VAL A 152 7.08 2.46 2.59
N GLY A 153 8.15 2.66 1.85
CA GLY A 153 8.14 3.15 0.47
C GLY A 153 8.98 2.26 -0.44
N PRO A 154 9.09 2.60 -1.73
CA PRO A 154 9.85 1.81 -2.70
C PRO A 154 11.37 1.85 -2.46
N ASP A 155 11.89 2.97 -1.92
CA ASP A 155 13.33 3.19 -1.78
C ASP A 155 13.86 2.71 -0.43
N TYR A 156 13.05 2.82 0.65
CA TYR A 156 13.44 2.45 2.00
C TYR A 156 12.24 2.20 2.90
N LEU A 157 12.52 1.59 4.04
CA LEU A 157 11.62 1.52 5.19
C LEU A 157 12.25 2.24 6.39
N ARG A 158 11.40 2.74 7.29
CA ARG A 158 11.77 3.20 8.63
C ARG A 158 10.89 2.48 9.64
N PHE A 159 11.50 2.01 10.72
CA PHE A 159 10.80 1.34 11.81
C PHE A 159 11.14 2.01 13.13
N ASP A 160 10.18 2.70 13.71
CA ASP A 160 10.31 3.39 14.99
C ASP A 160 9.77 2.47 16.09
N PHE A 161 10.56 2.20 17.13
CA PHE A 161 10.19 1.26 18.17
C PHE A 161 10.62 1.71 19.57
N SER A 162 9.98 1.13 20.59
CA SER A 162 10.35 1.37 21.99
C SER A 162 11.50 0.47 22.42
N HIS A 163 12.52 1.08 23.02
CA HIS A 163 13.60 0.37 23.68
C HIS A 163 14.20 1.23 24.80
N PHE A 164 14.81 0.60 25.82
CA PHE A 164 15.27 1.29 27.03
C PHE A 164 16.57 2.07 26.83
N SER A 165 17.38 1.68 25.86
CA SER A 165 18.69 2.27 25.59
C SER A 165 18.99 2.31 24.09
N LYS A 166 20.03 3.03 23.72
CA LYS A 166 20.58 2.95 22.35
C LYS A 166 21.12 1.52 22.11
N MET A 167 20.78 0.95 20.97
CA MET A 167 21.32 -0.34 20.54
C MET A 167 22.85 -0.28 20.40
N SER A 168 23.51 -1.33 20.83
CA SER A 168 24.94 -1.54 20.59
C SER A 168 25.21 -1.94 19.13
N GLU A 169 26.47 -1.86 18.72
CA GLU A 169 26.87 -2.31 17.38
C GLU A 169 26.71 -3.82 17.19
N GLU A 170 26.89 -4.58 18.26
CA GLU A 170 26.72 -6.03 18.30
C GLU A 170 25.25 -6.40 18.10
N GLU A 171 24.33 -5.75 18.80
CA GLU A 171 22.88 -5.94 18.65
C GLU A 171 22.42 -5.59 17.25
N LEU A 172 22.90 -4.47 16.69
CA LEU A 172 22.59 -4.09 15.30
C LEU A 172 23.04 -5.15 14.29
N LYS A 173 24.27 -5.66 14.43
CA LYS A 173 24.79 -6.71 13.55
C LYS A 173 24.01 -8.03 13.68
N GLU A 174 23.58 -8.38 14.89
CA GLU A 174 22.81 -9.61 15.09
C GLU A 174 21.39 -9.48 14.51
N VAL A 175 20.72 -8.31 14.65
CA VAL A 175 19.45 -8.02 14.00
C VAL A 175 19.60 -8.10 12.47
N GLU A 176 20.59 -7.42 11.89
CA GLU A 176 20.86 -7.46 10.45
C GLU A 176 21.08 -8.89 9.96
N LYS A 177 21.88 -9.68 10.67
CA LYS A 177 22.16 -11.08 10.34
C LYS A 177 20.88 -11.91 10.34
N LYS A 178 20.00 -11.75 11.34
CA LYS A 178 18.73 -12.46 11.45
C LYS A 178 17.77 -12.10 10.31
N VAL A 179 17.61 -10.81 10.02
CA VAL A 179 16.77 -10.34 8.91
C VAL A 179 17.27 -10.90 7.59
N ASN A 180 18.57 -10.80 7.31
CA ASN A 180 19.17 -11.33 6.09
C ASN A 180 19.06 -12.85 5.97
N ALA A 181 19.12 -13.60 7.09
CA ALA A 181 18.90 -15.04 7.09
C ALA A 181 17.46 -15.36 6.68
N LYS A 182 16.46 -14.69 7.27
CA LYS A 182 15.04 -14.86 6.93
C LYS A 182 14.75 -14.51 5.44
N ILE A 183 15.36 -13.43 4.93
CA ILE A 183 15.23 -13.07 3.52
C ILE A 183 15.78 -14.20 2.61
N LYS A 184 16.93 -14.79 2.97
CA LYS A 184 17.54 -15.88 2.20
C LYS A 184 16.74 -17.19 2.25
N GLU A 185 15.99 -17.42 3.33
CA GLU A 185 15.07 -18.56 3.43
C GLU A 185 13.94 -18.49 2.42
N ASN A 186 13.67 -17.32 1.83
CA ASN A 186 12.61 -17.08 0.85
C ASN A 186 11.26 -17.63 1.32
N ILE A 187 10.90 -17.30 2.57
CA ILE A 187 9.68 -17.81 3.22
C ILE A 187 8.45 -17.29 2.46
N ALA A 188 7.57 -18.21 2.07
CA ALA A 188 6.33 -17.85 1.41
C ALA A 188 5.39 -17.10 2.37
N LEU A 189 4.78 -16.01 1.90
CA LEU A 189 3.72 -15.32 2.60
C LEU A 189 2.50 -16.24 2.74
N GLN A 190 2.00 -16.38 3.96
CA GLN A 190 0.67 -16.92 4.22
C GLN A 190 -0.26 -15.78 4.61
N GLU A 191 -1.39 -15.69 3.92
CA GLU A 191 -2.36 -14.62 4.11
C GLU A 191 -3.71 -15.18 4.51
N PHE A 192 -4.30 -14.56 5.55
CA PHE A 192 -5.63 -14.88 6.06
C PHE A 192 -6.48 -13.61 6.00
N ARG A 193 -7.43 -13.58 5.08
CA ARG A 193 -8.31 -12.42 4.87
C ARG A 193 -9.65 -12.62 5.55
N ASN A 194 -10.21 -11.53 6.07
CA ASN A 194 -11.56 -11.48 6.65
C ASN A 194 -11.80 -12.51 7.77
N ILE A 195 -10.78 -12.77 8.59
CA ILE A 195 -10.94 -13.64 9.76
C ILE A 195 -11.36 -12.81 10.99
N PRO A 196 -12.16 -13.36 11.91
CA PRO A 196 -12.47 -12.70 13.17
C PRO A 196 -11.19 -12.33 13.93
N ILE A 197 -11.16 -11.15 14.53
CA ILE A 197 -9.96 -10.70 15.29
C ILE A 197 -9.63 -11.69 16.41
N ALA A 198 -10.62 -12.27 17.08
CA ALA A 198 -10.41 -13.27 18.11
C ALA A 198 -9.66 -14.51 17.58
N GLU A 199 -10.03 -15.00 16.39
CA GLU A 199 -9.34 -16.13 15.74
C GLU A 199 -7.89 -15.77 15.38
N ALA A 200 -7.65 -14.56 14.88
CA ALA A 200 -6.29 -14.09 14.59
C ALA A 200 -5.41 -14.06 15.85
N MET A 201 -5.96 -13.58 16.96
CA MET A 201 -5.25 -13.54 18.25
C MET A 201 -5.02 -14.93 18.81
N GLU A 202 -5.94 -15.86 18.69
CA GLU A 202 -5.76 -17.29 19.07
C GLU A 202 -4.65 -17.95 18.23
N LYS A 203 -4.52 -17.58 16.96
CA LYS A 203 -3.41 -18.02 16.09
C LYS A 203 -2.05 -17.38 16.47
N GLY A 204 -2.03 -16.48 17.45
CA GLY A 204 -0.84 -15.79 17.93
C GLY A 204 -0.44 -14.58 17.08
N ALA A 205 -1.40 -13.95 16.37
CA ALA A 205 -1.15 -12.73 15.65
C ALA A 205 -0.84 -11.58 16.60
N MET A 206 0.16 -10.76 16.24
CA MET A 206 0.46 -9.52 16.94
C MET A 206 -0.36 -8.39 16.36
N ALA A 207 -1.08 -7.68 17.23
CA ALA A 207 -1.76 -6.43 16.89
C ALA A 207 -0.81 -5.26 17.19
N LEU A 208 -0.74 -4.29 16.29
CA LEU A 208 0.08 -3.10 16.48
C LEU A 208 -0.56 -2.17 17.52
N PHE A 209 0.27 -1.61 18.38
CA PHE A 209 -0.20 -0.69 19.41
C PHE A 209 -0.78 0.60 18.82
N GLY A 210 -1.98 0.98 19.29
CA GLY A 210 -2.65 2.21 18.87
C GLY A 210 -3.49 2.10 17.59
N GLU A 211 -3.43 0.98 16.88
CA GLU A 211 -4.29 0.72 15.72
C GLU A 211 -5.69 0.29 16.18
N LYS A 212 -6.71 0.77 15.44
CA LYS A 212 -8.10 0.36 15.65
C LYS A 212 -8.48 -0.68 14.61
N TYR A 213 -8.72 -1.88 15.07
CA TYR A 213 -9.17 -2.99 14.23
C TYR A 213 -10.69 -3.14 14.29
N GLY A 214 -11.29 -3.53 13.16
CA GLY A 214 -12.69 -3.96 13.13
C GLY A 214 -12.86 -5.39 13.64
N ASP A 215 -14.09 -5.91 13.57
CA ASP A 215 -14.40 -7.29 13.97
C ASP A 215 -13.72 -8.33 13.07
N SER A 216 -13.42 -7.96 11.84
CA SER A 216 -12.74 -8.78 10.83
C SER A 216 -11.43 -8.13 10.41
N VAL A 217 -10.37 -8.93 10.35
CA VAL A 217 -9.00 -8.47 10.10
C VAL A 217 -8.32 -9.29 9.00
N ARG A 218 -7.24 -8.72 8.47
CA ARG A 218 -6.28 -9.44 7.64
C ARG A 218 -5.05 -9.74 8.50
N MET A 219 -4.65 -11.02 8.54
CA MET A 219 -3.44 -11.50 9.18
C MET A 219 -2.47 -11.99 8.11
N ILE A 220 -1.22 -11.65 8.26
CA ILE A 220 -0.12 -12.19 7.46
C ILE A 220 0.83 -13.00 8.34
N GLN A 221 1.48 -13.98 7.72
CA GLN A 221 2.45 -14.82 8.39
C GLN A 221 3.66 -15.08 7.50
N PHE A 222 4.85 -14.83 8.03
CA PHE A 222 6.14 -15.20 7.48
C PHE A 222 6.85 -16.13 8.48
N GLY A 223 6.75 -17.45 8.28
CA GLY A 223 7.30 -18.41 9.24
C GLY A 223 6.69 -18.26 10.62
N SER A 224 7.49 -17.82 11.61
CA SER A 224 7.07 -17.56 13.00
C SER A 224 6.45 -16.17 13.19
N SER A 225 6.75 -15.19 12.36
CA SER A 225 6.14 -13.86 12.42
C SER A 225 4.70 -13.89 11.98
N LYS A 226 3.80 -13.43 12.84
CA LYS A 226 2.34 -13.33 12.57
C LYS A 226 1.84 -11.98 13.03
N GLU A 227 1.30 -11.19 12.09
CA GLU A 227 0.87 -9.84 12.40
C GLU A 227 -0.45 -9.47 11.71
N LEU A 228 -1.23 -8.61 12.34
CA LEU A 228 -2.35 -7.94 11.69
C LEU A 228 -1.81 -6.86 10.77
N CYS A 229 -2.08 -6.98 9.48
CA CYS A 229 -1.51 -6.08 8.48
C CYS A 229 -2.49 -5.79 7.36
N GLY A 230 -2.70 -4.50 7.07
CA GLY A 230 -3.51 -4.02 5.95
C GLY A 230 -2.70 -3.68 4.69
N GLY A 231 -1.36 -3.80 4.72
CA GLY A 231 -0.49 -3.48 3.59
C GLY A 231 -0.53 -4.49 2.43
N THR A 232 0.05 -4.10 1.29
CA THR A 232 0.12 -4.98 0.09
C THR A 232 1.35 -5.87 0.11
#